data_1e510c8944e95a7cb3483e1700cdd3c2
#
_entry.id   1e510c8944e95a7cb3483e1700cdd3c2
#
_cell.length_a   1.000
_cell.length_b   1.000
_cell.length_c   1.000
_cell.angle_alpha   90.00
_cell.angle_beta   90.00
_cell.angle_gamma   90.00
#
_symmetry.space_group_name_H-M   'P 1'
#
loop_
_entity.id
_entity.type
_entity.pdbx_description
1 polymer ?
#
loop_
_entity_poly.entity_id
_entity_poly.type
_entity_poly.pdbx_seq_one_letter_code
_entity_poly.pdbx_strand_id
1 'polypeptide(L)'
;MAPLGIIAGLGDLPVAIAENAIEEGQGAYVLRLKGFDDPALARFPGEAIGLGEVGGILKKLKSAGCEEVVFAGIVKRPDFSNLKLDVKGVTLLPKVLSAAKKGDDALLRVLVNEFEKQGFKVLGS
;
A
#
# COMPACT_ATOMS: atom_id res chain seq x y z
N MET A 1 6.29 -6.35 -19.10
CA MET A 1 6.41 -5.19 -18.19
C MET A 1 5.81 -5.55 -16.84
N ALA A 2 6.48 -5.19 -15.76
CA ALA A 2 5.99 -5.48 -14.42
C ALA A 2 4.71 -4.67 -14.12
N PRO A 3 3.70 -5.28 -13.49
CA PRO A 3 2.49 -4.54 -13.14
C PRO A 3 2.76 -3.46 -12.09
N LEU A 4 1.96 -2.42 -12.12
CA LEU A 4 2.02 -1.37 -11.11
C LEU A 4 1.36 -1.86 -9.84
N GLY A 5 2.07 -1.84 -8.71
CA GLY A 5 1.51 -2.14 -7.41
C GLY A 5 0.77 -0.93 -6.86
N ILE A 6 -0.47 -1.10 -6.43
CA ILE A 6 -1.28 -0.02 -5.89
C ILE A 6 -1.72 -0.40 -4.49
N ILE A 7 -1.28 0.38 -3.50
CA ILE A 7 -1.76 0.25 -2.13
C ILE A 7 -2.97 1.17 -2.02
N ALA A 8 -4.16 0.59 -1.98
CA ALA A 8 -5.40 1.32 -2.23
C ALA A 8 -6.23 1.57 -0.98
N GLY A 9 -6.54 2.84 -0.74
CA GLY A 9 -7.54 3.28 0.23
C GLY A 9 -8.84 3.67 -0.46
N LEU A 10 -9.62 4.50 0.20
CA LEU A 10 -10.93 4.94 -0.29
C LEU A 10 -10.82 6.04 -1.35
N GLY A 11 -11.83 6.15 -2.19
CA GLY A 11 -11.96 7.20 -3.18
C GLY A 11 -11.77 6.72 -4.60
N ASP A 12 -11.81 7.65 -5.55
CA ASP A 12 -11.78 7.34 -6.97
C ASP A 12 -10.37 7.20 -7.54
N LEU A 13 -9.37 7.76 -6.86
CA LEU A 13 -8.01 7.78 -7.38
C LEU A 13 -7.40 6.39 -7.63
N PRO A 14 -7.54 5.42 -6.71
CA PRO A 14 -7.01 4.08 -6.98
C PRO A 14 -7.59 3.44 -8.23
N VAL A 15 -8.89 3.61 -8.47
CA VAL A 15 -9.54 3.07 -9.67
C VAL A 15 -8.97 3.73 -10.92
N ALA A 16 -8.84 5.06 -10.92
CA ALA A 16 -8.30 5.79 -12.07
C ALA A 16 -6.87 5.36 -12.38
N ILE A 17 -6.04 5.19 -11.36
CA ILE A 17 -4.65 4.76 -11.54
C ILE A 17 -4.60 3.34 -12.11
N ALA A 18 -5.42 2.43 -11.58
CA ALA A 18 -5.47 1.05 -12.06
C ALA A 18 -5.91 0.98 -13.53
N GLU A 19 -6.95 1.71 -13.88
CA GLU A 19 -7.43 1.76 -15.26
C GLU A 19 -6.36 2.29 -16.21
N ASN A 20 -5.69 3.37 -15.82
CA ASN A 20 -4.65 3.97 -16.62
C ASN A 20 -3.47 3.00 -16.83
N ALA A 21 -3.04 2.30 -15.79
CA ALA A 21 -1.95 1.33 -15.90
C ALA A 21 -2.30 0.19 -16.86
N ILE A 22 -3.55 -0.26 -16.83
CA ILE A 22 -4.03 -1.31 -17.74
C ILE A 22 -4.08 -0.79 -19.19
N GLU A 23 -4.58 0.42 -19.40
CA GLU A 23 -4.65 1.02 -20.72
C GLU A 23 -3.26 1.20 -21.34
N GLU A 24 -2.27 1.52 -20.55
CA GLU A 24 -0.88 1.69 -21.01
C GLU A 24 -0.16 0.36 -21.22
N GLY A 25 -0.81 -0.76 -20.96
CA GLY A 25 -0.22 -2.10 -21.13
C GLY A 25 0.67 -2.56 -19.99
N GLN A 26 0.80 -1.77 -18.94
CA GLN A 26 1.60 -2.15 -17.77
C GLN A 26 0.88 -3.17 -16.91
N GLY A 27 -0.44 -3.02 -16.76
CA GLY A 27 -1.20 -3.83 -15.83
C GLY A 27 -1.15 -3.27 -14.41
N ALA A 28 -2.03 -3.77 -13.55
CA ALA A 28 -2.13 -3.31 -12.17
C ALA A 28 -2.31 -4.48 -11.23
N TYR A 29 -1.71 -4.39 -10.04
CA TYR A 29 -1.94 -5.31 -8.94
C TYR A 29 -2.35 -4.47 -7.73
N VAL A 30 -3.61 -4.63 -7.30
CA VAL A 30 -4.21 -3.75 -6.29
C VAL A 30 -4.28 -4.47 -4.95
N LEU A 31 -3.61 -3.92 -3.94
CA LEU A 31 -3.77 -4.38 -2.56
C LEU A 31 -4.77 -3.45 -1.88
N ARG A 32 -5.96 -3.98 -1.63
CA ARG A 32 -7.06 -3.25 -0.99
C ARG A 32 -6.86 -3.31 0.52
N LEU A 33 -6.71 -2.16 1.14
CA LEU A 33 -6.54 -2.11 2.60
C LEU A 33 -7.86 -2.40 3.28
N LYS A 34 -7.88 -3.42 4.13
CA LYS A 34 -9.09 -3.83 4.86
C LYS A 34 -9.63 -2.66 5.68
N GLY A 35 -10.93 -2.43 5.60
CA GLY A 35 -11.59 -1.31 6.25
C GLY A 35 -11.62 -0.04 5.42
N PHE A 36 -10.86 0.02 4.33
CA PHE A 36 -10.78 1.17 3.44
C PHE A 36 -10.95 0.79 1.97
N ASP A 37 -11.38 -0.44 1.70
CA ASP A 37 -11.50 -0.92 0.34
C ASP A 37 -12.82 -0.48 -0.29
N ASP A 38 -12.74 -0.10 -1.56
CA ASP A 38 -13.89 0.26 -2.39
C ASP A 38 -14.27 -0.98 -3.21
N PRO A 39 -15.57 -1.37 -3.24
CA PRO A 39 -16.01 -2.50 -4.07
C PRO A 39 -15.61 -2.38 -5.54
N ALA A 40 -15.47 -1.18 -6.06
CA ALA A 40 -15.06 -0.96 -7.44
C ALA A 40 -13.66 -1.50 -7.74
N LEU A 41 -12.83 -1.69 -6.72
CA LEU A 41 -11.47 -2.23 -6.88
C LEU A 41 -11.44 -3.75 -7.02
N ALA A 42 -12.52 -4.45 -6.67
CA ALA A 42 -12.55 -5.91 -6.68
C ALA A 42 -12.40 -6.50 -8.09
N ARG A 43 -12.67 -5.72 -9.13
CA ARG A 43 -12.54 -6.17 -10.52
C ARG A 43 -11.10 -6.21 -11.02
N PHE A 44 -10.18 -5.60 -10.30
CA PHE A 44 -8.76 -5.59 -10.67
C PHE A 44 -8.03 -6.75 -10.00
N PRO A 45 -6.93 -7.25 -10.61
CA PRO A 45 -6.09 -8.25 -9.95
C PRO A 45 -5.58 -7.71 -8.61
N GLY A 46 -5.56 -8.55 -7.60
CA GLY A 46 -5.08 -8.17 -6.29
C GLY A 46 -5.83 -8.86 -5.17
N GLU A 47 -5.62 -8.38 -3.96
CA GLU A 47 -6.19 -8.97 -2.75
C GLU A 47 -6.50 -7.90 -1.72
N ALA A 48 -7.33 -8.26 -0.74
CA ALA A 48 -7.50 -7.45 0.46
C ALA A 48 -6.41 -7.82 1.46
N ILE A 49 -5.87 -6.84 2.17
CA ILE A 49 -4.83 -7.08 3.16
C ILE A 49 -4.95 -6.06 4.30
N GLY A 50 -4.57 -6.47 5.51
CA GLY A 50 -4.60 -5.58 6.67
C GLY A 50 -3.50 -4.54 6.62
N LEU A 51 -3.81 -3.33 7.10
CA LEU A 51 -2.89 -2.20 7.10
C LEU A 51 -1.61 -2.49 7.88
N GLY A 52 -1.68 -3.30 8.94
CA GLY A 52 -0.53 -3.64 9.77
C GLY A 52 0.30 -4.83 9.27
N GLU A 53 -0.14 -5.47 8.20
CA GLU A 53 0.54 -6.65 7.65
C GLU A 53 1.58 -6.24 6.61
N VAL A 54 2.55 -5.44 7.04
CA VAL A 54 3.56 -4.82 6.16
C VAL A 54 4.40 -5.87 5.43
N GLY A 55 4.82 -6.91 6.13
CA GLY A 55 5.57 -8.01 5.49
C GLY A 55 4.75 -8.75 4.45
N GLY A 56 3.47 -8.95 4.73
CA GLY A 56 2.54 -9.54 3.77
C GLY A 56 2.36 -8.69 2.53
N ILE A 57 2.24 -7.38 2.70
CA ILE A 57 2.14 -6.44 1.59
C ILE A 57 3.37 -6.54 0.68
N LEU A 58 4.56 -6.48 1.28
CA LEU A 58 5.81 -6.57 0.54
C LEU A 58 5.94 -7.90 -0.21
N LYS A 59 5.61 -8.99 0.47
CA LYS A 59 5.68 -10.33 -0.12
C LYS A 59 4.72 -10.48 -1.30
N LYS A 60 3.49 -9.99 -1.17
CA LYS A 60 2.49 -10.08 -2.24
C LYS A 60 2.89 -9.26 -3.45
N LEU A 61 3.45 -8.07 -3.24
CA LEU A 61 3.95 -7.23 -4.34
C LEU A 61 5.09 -7.92 -5.08
N LYS A 62 6.02 -8.53 -4.35
CA LYS A 62 7.13 -9.28 -4.97
C LYS A 62 6.63 -10.49 -5.74
N SER A 63 5.68 -11.23 -5.18
CA SER A 63 5.09 -12.40 -5.85
C SER A 63 4.35 -12.04 -7.13
N ALA A 64 3.75 -10.86 -7.16
CA ALA A 64 3.06 -10.36 -8.36
C ALA A 64 4.02 -9.80 -9.41
N GLY A 65 5.30 -9.66 -9.07
CA GLY A 65 6.32 -9.13 -9.98
C GLY A 65 6.38 -7.62 -10.05
N CYS A 66 5.78 -6.93 -9.08
CA CYS A 66 5.79 -5.47 -9.06
C CYS A 66 7.19 -4.92 -8.80
N GLU A 67 7.54 -3.87 -9.52
CA GLU A 67 8.79 -3.13 -9.30
C GLU A 67 8.49 -1.71 -8.83
N GLU A 68 7.37 -1.16 -9.28
CA GLU A 68 6.90 0.17 -8.91
C GLU A 68 5.64 0.07 -8.07
N VAL A 69 5.52 0.94 -7.09
CA VAL A 69 4.39 0.95 -6.15
C VAL A 69 3.91 2.39 -5.96
N VAL A 70 2.60 2.55 -5.90
CA VAL A 70 1.99 3.84 -5.58
C VAL A 70 1.00 3.67 -4.43
N PHE A 71 1.00 4.64 -3.52
CA PHE A 71 -0.01 4.73 -2.47
C PHE A 71 -1.11 5.66 -2.97
N ALA A 72 -2.34 5.18 -3.02
CA ALA A 72 -3.45 5.95 -3.58
C ALA A 72 -4.71 5.79 -2.73
N GLY A 73 -5.49 6.85 -2.65
CA GLY A 73 -6.73 6.86 -1.90
C GLY A 73 -6.57 7.38 -0.48
N ILE A 74 -7.70 7.44 0.22
CA ILE A 74 -7.75 8.01 1.56
C ILE A 74 -7.73 6.87 2.58
N VAL A 75 -6.78 6.94 3.51
CA VAL A 75 -6.68 5.99 4.62
C VAL A 75 -6.66 6.82 5.91
N LYS A 76 -7.68 6.63 6.74
CA LYS A 76 -7.72 7.29 8.03
C LYS A 76 -6.67 6.67 8.94
N ARG A 77 -6.09 7.50 9.84
CA ARG A 77 -5.10 7.02 10.80
C ARG A 77 -5.72 5.88 11.62
N PRO A 78 -5.08 4.70 11.68
CA PRO A 78 -5.65 3.57 12.42
C PRO A 78 -5.45 3.74 13.91
N ASP A 79 -6.24 2.98 14.69
CA ASP A 79 -5.98 2.78 16.10
C ASP A 79 -4.88 1.72 16.21
N PHE A 80 -3.66 2.16 16.48
CA PHE A 80 -2.50 1.27 16.52
C PHE A 80 -2.60 0.18 17.60
N SER A 81 -3.39 0.41 18.65
CA SER A 81 -3.57 -0.59 19.71
C SER A 81 -4.41 -1.79 19.26
N ASN A 82 -5.28 -1.59 18.26
CA ASN A 82 -6.15 -2.64 17.73
C ASN A 82 -5.69 -3.18 16.39
N LEU A 83 -4.58 -2.68 15.87
CA LEU A 83 -4.09 -3.05 14.56
C LEU A 83 -3.45 -4.44 14.59
N LYS A 84 -3.90 -5.32 13.69
CA LYS A 84 -3.30 -6.64 13.54
C LYS A 84 -1.98 -6.51 12.78
N LEU A 85 -0.88 -6.89 13.43
CA LEU A 85 0.47 -6.76 12.88
C LEU A 85 1.06 -8.13 12.56
N ASP A 86 1.82 -8.21 11.45
CA ASP A 86 2.70 -9.33 11.21
C ASP A 86 4.09 -8.99 11.79
N VAL A 87 5.08 -9.88 11.59
CA VAL A 87 6.43 -9.69 12.15
C VAL A 87 7.04 -8.38 11.68
N LYS A 88 6.91 -8.07 10.39
CA LYS A 88 7.46 -6.82 9.84
C LYS A 88 6.74 -5.60 10.40
N GLY A 89 5.42 -5.69 10.56
CA GLY A 89 4.64 -4.64 11.18
C GLY A 89 5.07 -4.36 12.61
N VAL A 90 5.31 -5.41 13.38
CA VAL A 90 5.82 -5.27 14.75
C VAL A 90 7.20 -4.61 14.76
N THR A 91 8.07 -5.01 13.85
CA THR A 91 9.43 -4.44 13.75
C THR A 91 9.40 -2.94 13.43
N LEU A 92 8.46 -2.52 12.58
CA LEU A 92 8.34 -1.11 12.19
C LEU A 92 7.54 -0.27 13.19
N LEU A 93 6.77 -0.90 14.07
CA LEU A 93 5.85 -0.18 14.96
C LEU A 93 6.49 0.96 15.75
N PRO A 94 7.69 0.80 16.37
CA PRO A 94 8.31 1.92 17.10
C PRO A 94 8.57 3.13 16.21
N LYS A 95 9.02 2.92 14.98
CA LYS A 95 9.26 4.01 14.02
C LYS A 95 7.95 4.65 13.60
N VAL A 96 6.91 3.84 13.38
CA VAL A 96 5.58 4.31 12.99
C VAL A 96 4.98 5.16 14.10
N LEU A 97 5.04 4.71 15.35
CA LEU A 97 4.49 5.45 16.49
C LEU A 97 5.23 6.78 16.69
N SER A 98 6.55 6.77 16.56
CA SER A 98 7.35 8.00 16.66
C SER A 98 6.99 8.98 15.54
N ALA A 99 6.87 8.49 14.31
CA ALA A 99 6.52 9.32 13.16
C ALA A 99 5.10 9.85 13.24
N ALA A 100 4.17 9.08 13.79
CA ALA A 100 2.78 9.49 13.93
C ALA A 100 2.62 10.72 14.81
N LYS A 101 3.52 10.90 15.78
CA LYS A 101 3.54 12.10 16.64
C LYS A 101 3.96 13.35 15.87
N LYS A 102 4.69 13.19 14.79
CA LYS A 102 5.20 14.31 13.97
C LYS A 102 4.24 14.69 12.86
N GLY A 103 3.29 13.82 12.52
CA GLY A 103 2.29 14.08 11.49
C GLY A 103 2.20 13.00 10.44
N ASP A 104 1.20 13.13 9.55
CA ASP A 104 0.92 12.12 8.54
C ASP A 104 2.02 12.02 7.48
N ASP A 105 2.66 13.12 7.15
CA ASP A 105 3.77 13.11 6.19
C ASP A 105 4.95 12.28 6.70
N ALA A 106 5.26 12.41 7.98
CA ALA A 106 6.33 11.63 8.60
C ALA A 106 6.00 10.14 8.62
N LEU A 107 4.72 9.81 8.89
CA LEU A 107 4.23 8.45 8.91
C LEU A 107 4.36 7.81 7.52
N LEU A 108 3.92 8.51 6.49
CA LEU A 108 4.03 8.04 5.12
C LEU A 108 5.50 7.82 4.72
N ARG A 109 6.37 8.71 5.15
CA ARG A 109 7.81 8.63 4.83
C ARG A 109 8.45 7.35 5.40
N VAL A 110 8.04 6.91 6.58
CA VAL A 110 8.52 5.65 7.17
C VAL A 110 8.16 4.48 6.26
N LEU A 111 6.92 4.45 5.76
CA LEU A 111 6.47 3.39 4.87
C LEU A 111 7.20 3.43 3.53
N VAL A 112 7.33 4.61 2.93
CA VAL A 112 8.06 4.78 1.66
C VAL A 112 9.49 4.30 1.79
N ASN A 113 10.19 4.69 2.87
CA ASN A 113 11.57 4.28 3.10
C ASN A 113 11.69 2.75 3.21
N GLU A 114 10.76 2.10 3.88
CA GLU A 114 10.78 0.64 4.01
C GLU A 114 10.59 -0.04 2.66
N PHE A 115 9.66 0.45 1.84
CA PHE A 115 9.42 -0.10 0.51
C PHE A 115 10.65 0.08 -0.39
N GLU A 116 11.31 1.22 -0.31
CA GLU A 116 12.53 1.48 -1.08
C GLU A 116 13.68 0.57 -0.66
N LYS A 117 13.81 0.30 0.64
CA LYS A 117 14.79 -0.66 1.15
C LYS A 117 14.57 -2.07 0.59
N GLN A 118 13.31 -2.41 0.32
CA GLN A 118 12.96 -3.73 -0.22
C GLN A 118 13.11 -3.80 -1.75
N GLY A 119 13.55 -2.73 -2.37
CA GLY A 119 13.82 -2.69 -3.80
C GLY A 119 12.72 -2.14 -4.68
N PHE A 120 11.64 -1.63 -4.08
CA PHE A 120 10.55 -1.02 -4.84
C PHE A 120 10.85 0.44 -5.14
N LYS A 121 10.40 0.90 -6.31
CA LYS A 121 10.37 2.32 -6.63
C LYS A 121 8.99 2.85 -6.26
N VAL A 122 8.94 3.79 -5.33
CA VAL A 122 7.67 4.39 -4.90
C VAL A 122 7.40 5.62 -5.75
N LEU A 123 6.26 5.62 -6.43
CA LEU A 123 5.87 6.72 -7.32
C LEU A 123 5.09 7.77 -6.52
N GLY A 124 5.30 9.03 -6.89
CA GLY A 124 4.52 10.12 -6.35
C GLY A 124 3.10 10.10 -6.90
N SER A 125 2.16 10.50 -6.07
CA SER A 125 0.75 10.61 -6.47
C SER A 125 0.46 11.99 -7.03
#